data_3d876e5272c5248c4414719f17302e0d
#
_entry.id   3d876e5272c5248c4414719f17302e0d
#
_cell.length_a   1.000
_cell.length_b   1.000
_cell.length_c   1.000
_cell.angle_alpha   90.00
_cell.angle_beta   90.00
_cell.angle_gamma   90.00
#
_symmetry.space_group_name_H-M   'P 1'
#
loop_
_entity.id
_entity.type
_entity.pdbx_description
1 polymer ?
#
loop_
_entity_poly.entity_id
_entity_poly.type
_entity_poly.pdbx_seq_one_letter_code
_entity_poly.pdbx_strand_id
1 'polypeptide(L)'
;KEGVLENPKVDAMFGLHIQSLLPSGQLAYRAGGLMAAVDGFDITVKGQGANGATPWDSVDPVVISTQIIQGLQTIVSRQTELTKAGAVITVGSIHGGIRRNIIPETVLLQGTIRTFDDDMQKKVHEKITLTAEKIAESAGATAEVNILVMYPATVNHTELTRKMVPSLVRTAGEKNVVVSQPVTMAEDFS
;
A
#
# COMPACT_ATOMS: atom_id res chain seq x y z
N LYS A 1 0.19 -15.37 18.29
CA LYS A 1 -1.01 -15.44 19.16
C LYS A 1 -0.69 -16.29 20.36
N GLU A 2 0.40 -15.95 21.03
CA GLU A 2 1.02 -16.78 22.09
C GLU A 2 0.52 -16.38 23.49
N GLY A 3 -0.54 -15.55 23.61
CA GLY A 3 -1.10 -15.12 24.88
C GLY A 3 -0.19 -14.22 25.71
N VAL A 4 0.80 -13.58 25.10
CA VAL A 4 1.82 -12.74 25.77
C VAL A 4 1.24 -11.52 26.48
N LEU A 5 -0.01 -11.14 26.17
CA LEU A 5 -0.71 -10.01 26.76
C LEU A 5 -1.65 -10.40 27.91
N GLU A 6 -1.78 -11.69 28.22
CA GLU A 6 -2.82 -12.19 29.12
C GLU A 6 -2.29 -12.54 30.52
N ASN A 7 -1.03 -13.00 30.65
CA ASN A 7 -0.45 -13.38 31.95
C ASN A 7 1.04 -13.00 32.05
N PRO A 8 1.35 -11.88 32.70
CA PRO A 8 0.43 -10.93 33.34
C PRO A 8 -0.39 -10.15 32.29
N LYS A 9 -1.57 -9.68 32.67
CA LYS A 9 -2.35 -8.79 31.83
C LYS A 9 -1.56 -7.52 31.51
N VAL A 10 -1.43 -7.22 30.22
CA VAL A 10 -0.72 -6.03 29.73
C VAL A 10 -1.73 -4.91 29.47
N ASP A 11 -1.57 -3.78 30.17
CA ASP A 11 -2.45 -2.62 30.02
C ASP A 11 -1.96 -1.64 28.94
N ALA A 12 -0.67 -1.64 28.62
CA ALA A 12 -0.06 -0.79 27.58
C ALA A 12 1.21 -1.43 27.02
N MET A 13 1.45 -1.22 25.74
CA MET A 13 2.70 -1.58 25.07
C MET A 13 3.29 -0.37 24.34
N PHE A 14 4.61 -0.35 24.25
CA PHE A 14 5.36 0.65 23.49
C PHE A 14 6.35 -0.06 22.57
N GLY A 15 6.36 0.35 21.31
CA GLY A 15 7.36 -0.04 20.33
C GLY A 15 8.36 1.09 20.09
N LEU A 16 9.58 0.76 19.72
CA LEU A 16 10.61 1.70 19.27
C LEU A 16 11.12 1.26 17.92
N HIS A 17 10.91 2.11 16.90
CA HIS A 17 11.41 1.90 15.56
C HIS A 17 12.64 2.75 15.30
N ILE A 18 13.70 2.16 14.76
CA ILE A 18 14.92 2.89 14.37
C ILE A 18 14.65 3.58 13.02
N GLN A 19 14.79 4.92 13.00
CA GLN A 19 14.59 5.74 11.81
C GLN A 19 15.90 6.36 11.34
N SER A 20 16.42 5.89 10.21
CA SER A 20 17.70 6.35 9.64
C SER A 20 17.73 7.83 9.23
N LEU A 21 16.56 8.45 9.05
CA LEU A 21 16.44 9.87 8.69
C LEU A 21 16.45 10.81 9.91
N LEU A 22 16.37 10.26 11.13
CA LEU A 22 16.50 11.06 12.35
C LEU A 22 17.97 11.16 12.77
N PRO A 23 18.45 12.36 13.15
CA PRO A 23 19.77 12.51 13.75
C PRO A 23 19.91 11.66 15.02
N SER A 24 21.11 11.13 15.26
CA SER A 24 21.40 10.38 16.48
C SER A 24 21.10 11.23 17.71
N GLY A 25 20.41 10.63 18.69
CA GLY A 25 19.99 11.30 19.93
C GLY A 25 18.63 12.01 19.84
N GLN A 26 18.00 12.07 18.66
CA GLN A 26 16.62 12.55 18.55
C GLN A 26 15.62 11.40 18.71
N LEU A 27 14.49 11.71 19.33
CA LEU A 27 13.31 10.88 19.44
C LEU A 27 12.12 11.57 18.78
N ALA A 28 11.42 10.85 17.92
CA ALA A 28 10.21 11.35 17.30
C ALA A 28 9.00 10.55 17.81
N TYR A 29 7.88 11.20 17.96
CA TYR A 29 6.62 10.58 18.35
C TYR A 29 5.45 11.22 17.63
N ARG A 30 4.32 10.53 17.59
CA ARG A 30 3.06 11.08 17.08
C ARG A 30 1.88 10.39 17.75
N ALA A 31 0.93 11.15 18.25
CA ALA A 31 -0.37 10.67 18.67
C ALA A 31 -1.28 10.45 17.45
N GLY A 32 -2.07 9.40 17.44
CA GLY A 32 -2.88 9.02 16.29
C GLY A 32 -2.07 8.30 15.20
N GLY A 33 -2.50 8.42 13.94
CA GLY A 33 -1.87 7.72 12.81
C GLY A 33 -0.42 8.14 12.60
N LEU A 34 0.50 7.19 12.65
CA LEU A 34 1.93 7.40 12.48
C LEU A 34 2.45 6.76 11.19
N MET A 35 2.16 5.47 10.97
CA MET A 35 2.64 4.72 9.81
C MET A 35 1.48 4.16 9.01
N ALA A 36 1.65 4.06 7.69
CA ALA A 36 0.62 3.59 6.80
C ALA A 36 0.36 2.08 6.95
N ALA A 37 -0.86 1.65 6.65
CA ALA A 37 -1.14 0.28 6.30
C ALA A 37 -0.35 -0.13 5.06
N VAL A 38 0.02 -1.40 4.98
CA VAL A 38 0.70 -1.99 3.83
C VAL A 38 -0.10 -3.14 3.30
N ASP A 39 -0.45 -3.05 2.02
CA ASP A 39 -1.02 -4.16 1.27
C ASP A 39 -0.23 -4.36 -0.03
N GLY A 40 -0.34 -5.56 -0.57
CA GLY A 40 0.11 -5.89 -1.92
C GLY A 40 -1.06 -6.11 -2.84
N PHE A 41 -0.81 -6.14 -4.13
CA PHE A 41 -1.75 -6.65 -5.12
C PHE A 41 -1.02 -7.34 -6.26
N ASP A 42 -1.66 -8.38 -6.78
CA ASP A 42 -1.31 -9.05 -8.02
C ASP A 42 -2.50 -8.93 -8.98
N ILE A 43 -2.25 -8.48 -10.22
CA ILE A 43 -3.26 -8.42 -11.28
C ILE A 43 -2.76 -9.26 -12.44
N THR A 44 -3.47 -10.35 -12.73
CA THR A 44 -3.21 -11.19 -13.90
C THR A 44 -4.18 -10.79 -15.01
N VAL A 45 -3.65 -10.16 -16.06
CA VAL A 45 -4.42 -9.80 -17.26
C VAL A 45 -4.31 -10.95 -18.26
N LYS A 46 -5.47 -11.52 -18.63
CA LYS A 46 -5.57 -12.64 -19.57
C LYS A 46 -6.22 -12.15 -20.87
N GLY A 47 -5.52 -12.31 -21.96
CA GLY A 47 -5.97 -11.99 -23.30
C GLY A 47 -5.89 -13.20 -24.22
N GLN A 48 -5.61 -12.94 -25.50
CA GLN A 48 -5.40 -13.95 -26.53
C GLN A 48 -4.12 -13.65 -27.29
N GLY A 49 -3.17 -14.58 -27.25
CA GLY A 49 -1.89 -14.46 -27.96
C GLY A 49 -2.04 -14.54 -29.46
N ALA A 50 -1.13 -13.88 -30.20
CA ALA A 50 -1.02 -13.98 -31.65
C ALA A 50 0.35 -13.56 -32.14
N ASN A 51 0.59 -13.64 -33.44
CA ASN A 51 1.76 -13.05 -34.07
C ASN A 51 1.67 -11.51 -34.00
N GLY A 52 2.75 -10.84 -33.60
CA GLY A 52 2.79 -9.37 -33.50
C GLY A 52 2.56 -8.64 -34.85
N ALA A 53 2.65 -9.34 -36.00
CA ALA A 53 2.32 -8.79 -37.29
C ALA A 53 0.81 -8.83 -37.65
N THR A 54 0.01 -9.58 -36.87
CA THR A 54 -1.45 -9.72 -37.03
C THR A 54 -2.18 -9.42 -35.72
N PRO A 55 -2.01 -8.22 -35.14
CA PRO A 55 -2.58 -7.90 -33.82
C PRO A 55 -4.11 -7.93 -33.77
N TRP A 56 -4.79 -7.82 -34.90
CA TRP A 56 -6.25 -7.95 -34.98
C TRP A 56 -6.77 -9.38 -34.70
N ASP A 57 -5.89 -10.39 -34.71
CA ASP A 57 -6.22 -11.77 -34.36
C ASP A 57 -5.99 -12.02 -32.84
N SER A 58 -5.72 -10.98 -32.06
CA SER A 58 -5.37 -11.06 -30.64
C SER A 58 -6.28 -10.23 -29.76
N VAL A 59 -6.17 -10.49 -28.45
CA VAL A 59 -6.55 -9.57 -27.38
C VAL A 59 -5.28 -9.31 -26.57
N ASP A 60 -4.65 -8.15 -26.80
CA ASP A 60 -3.29 -7.87 -26.33
C ASP A 60 -3.22 -7.48 -24.85
N PRO A 61 -2.82 -8.41 -23.93
CA PRO A 61 -2.77 -8.12 -22.51
C PRO A 61 -1.65 -7.13 -22.14
N VAL A 62 -0.64 -6.92 -23.00
CA VAL A 62 0.42 -5.95 -22.73
C VAL A 62 -0.14 -4.53 -22.84
N VAL A 63 -0.85 -4.23 -23.94
CA VAL A 63 -1.50 -2.91 -24.13
C VAL A 63 -2.55 -2.67 -23.03
N ILE A 64 -3.39 -3.66 -22.74
CA ILE A 64 -4.43 -3.58 -21.70
C ILE A 64 -3.80 -3.32 -20.33
N SER A 65 -2.69 -3.97 -20.01
CA SER A 65 -1.96 -3.75 -18.73
C SER A 65 -1.47 -2.32 -18.60
N THR A 66 -1.03 -1.67 -19.68
CA THR A 66 -0.63 -0.25 -19.63
C THR A 66 -1.82 0.66 -19.31
N GLN A 67 -3.00 0.39 -19.87
CA GLN A 67 -4.23 1.12 -19.56
C GLN A 67 -4.66 0.91 -18.09
N ILE A 68 -4.55 -0.32 -17.59
CA ILE A 68 -4.81 -0.61 -16.17
C ILE A 68 -3.87 0.20 -15.28
N ILE A 69 -2.55 0.20 -15.55
CA ILE A 69 -1.57 0.99 -14.79
C ILE A 69 -1.97 2.47 -14.75
N GLN A 70 -2.35 3.07 -15.89
CA GLN A 70 -2.81 4.45 -15.95
C GLN A 70 -4.11 4.65 -15.17
N GLY A 71 -5.08 3.72 -15.31
CA GLY A 71 -6.33 3.74 -14.57
C GLY A 71 -6.12 3.71 -13.06
N LEU A 72 -5.22 2.88 -12.55
CA LEU A 72 -4.88 2.80 -11.14
C LEU A 72 -4.36 4.14 -10.58
N GLN A 73 -3.61 4.93 -11.35
CA GLN A 73 -3.13 6.24 -10.92
C GLN A 73 -4.30 7.24 -10.71
N THR A 74 -5.39 7.06 -11.45
CA THR A 74 -6.57 7.94 -11.30
C THR A 74 -7.33 7.70 -10.00
N ILE A 75 -7.19 6.54 -9.38
CA ILE A 75 -7.81 6.24 -8.08
C ILE A 75 -7.30 7.24 -7.03
N VAL A 76 -5.98 7.42 -6.93
CA VAL A 76 -5.40 8.37 -5.98
C VAL A 76 -5.68 9.82 -6.41
N SER A 77 -5.43 10.15 -7.67
CA SER A 77 -5.48 11.55 -8.14
C SER A 77 -6.90 12.09 -8.31
N ARG A 78 -7.92 11.26 -8.48
CA ARG A 78 -9.30 11.70 -8.82
C ARG A 78 -10.41 11.11 -7.96
N GLN A 79 -10.16 10.02 -7.22
CA GLN A 79 -11.19 9.28 -6.51
C GLN A 79 -10.92 9.17 -5.01
N THR A 80 -9.78 9.68 -4.53
CA THR A 80 -9.36 9.68 -3.13
C THR A 80 -9.48 11.08 -2.55
N GLU A 81 -10.14 11.22 -1.40
CA GLU A 81 -10.23 12.47 -0.64
C GLU A 81 -8.95 12.68 0.17
N LEU A 82 -7.93 13.26 -0.50
CA LEU A 82 -6.58 13.44 0.08
C LEU A 82 -6.55 14.35 1.33
N THR A 83 -7.59 15.16 1.54
CA THR A 83 -7.73 15.98 2.75
C THR A 83 -8.13 15.16 3.97
N LYS A 84 -8.77 14.01 3.75
CA LYS A 84 -9.18 13.09 4.80
C LYS A 84 -8.06 12.11 5.18
N ALA A 85 -7.50 11.44 4.18
CA ALA A 85 -6.39 10.51 4.37
C ALA A 85 -5.57 10.36 3.08
N GLY A 86 -4.27 10.11 3.21
CA GLY A 86 -3.40 9.81 2.08
C GLY A 86 -3.55 8.38 1.60
N ALA A 87 -3.34 8.16 0.30
CA ALA A 87 -3.20 6.85 -0.30
C ALA A 87 -2.09 6.85 -1.35
N VAL A 88 -1.39 5.72 -1.47
CA VAL A 88 -0.38 5.50 -2.52
C VAL A 88 -0.67 4.15 -3.16
N ILE A 89 -0.66 4.11 -4.49
CA ILE A 89 -0.76 2.88 -5.29
C ILE A 89 0.44 2.87 -6.23
N THR A 90 1.28 1.85 -6.12
CA THR A 90 2.46 1.70 -6.95
C THR A 90 2.44 0.34 -7.64
N VAL A 91 2.54 0.32 -8.97
CA VAL A 91 2.88 -0.90 -9.71
C VAL A 91 4.41 -1.00 -9.72
N GLY A 92 4.93 -2.00 -9.02
CA GLY A 92 6.38 -2.21 -8.85
C GLY A 92 6.99 -3.10 -9.92
N SER A 93 6.19 -4.00 -10.52
CA SER A 93 6.66 -4.88 -11.58
C SER A 93 5.56 -5.20 -12.60
N ILE A 94 6.02 -5.52 -13.81
CA ILE A 94 5.20 -6.01 -14.92
C ILE A 94 5.95 -7.14 -15.61
N HIS A 95 5.31 -8.29 -15.76
CA HIS A 95 5.88 -9.48 -16.38
C HIS A 95 4.96 -10.04 -17.44
N GLY A 96 5.46 -10.17 -18.66
CA GLY A 96 4.72 -10.76 -19.78
C GLY A 96 5.55 -10.83 -21.05
N GLY A 97 5.20 -11.80 -21.89
CA GLY A 97 5.89 -12.01 -23.17
C GLY A 97 7.23 -12.75 -23.07
N ILE A 98 7.60 -13.43 -24.14
CA ILE A 98 8.85 -14.20 -24.24
C ILE A 98 9.63 -13.84 -25.51
N ARG A 99 8.99 -13.23 -26.50
CA ARG A 99 9.59 -12.87 -27.80
C ARG A 99 9.01 -11.58 -28.33
N ARG A 100 9.84 -10.78 -29.01
CA ARG A 100 9.48 -9.46 -29.56
C ARG A 100 8.37 -9.48 -30.63
N ASN A 101 8.12 -10.62 -31.26
CA ASN A 101 7.15 -10.76 -32.36
C ASN A 101 5.93 -11.61 -31.98
N ILE A 102 5.72 -11.87 -30.68
CA ILE A 102 4.57 -12.65 -30.19
C ILE A 102 3.88 -11.83 -29.10
N ILE A 103 2.58 -11.60 -29.30
CA ILE A 103 1.68 -11.08 -28.28
C ILE A 103 1.41 -12.22 -27.30
N PRO A 104 1.69 -12.06 -25.99
CA PRO A 104 1.48 -13.11 -24.99
C PRO A 104 0.01 -13.35 -24.69
N GLU A 105 -0.29 -14.44 -24.01
CA GLU A 105 -1.64 -14.72 -23.50
C GLU A 105 -1.90 -14.04 -22.15
N THR A 106 -0.84 -13.77 -21.38
CA THR A 106 -0.97 -13.22 -20.02
C THR A 106 0.09 -12.19 -19.70
N VAL A 107 -0.28 -11.23 -18.84
CA VAL A 107 0.64 -10.28 -18.19
C VAL A 107 0.31 -10.24 -16.69
N LEU A 108 1.33 -10.30 -15.86
CA LEU A 108 1.24 -10.13 -14.40
C LEU A 108 1.74 -8.73 -14.02
N LEU A 109 0.90 -7.98 -13.31
CA LEU A 109 1.24 -6.74 -12.63
C LEU A 109 1.30 -7.01 -11.13
N GLN A 110 2.34 -6.54 -10.46
CA GLN A 110 2.47 -6.62 -9.00
C GLN A 110 2.74 -5.25 -8.41
N GLY A 111 2.10 -4.97 -7.29
CA GLY A 111 2.21 -3.65 -6.71
C GLY A 111 1.97 -3.60 -5.22
N THR A 112 2.01 -2.40 -4.69
CA THR A 112 1.83 -2.12 -3.28
C THR A 112 0.87 -0.96 -3.05
N ILE A 113 0.15 -1.03 -1.93
CA ILE A 113 -0.82 -0.04 -1.49
C ILE A 113 -0.38 0.49 -0.13
N ARG A 114 -0.54 1.80 0.09
CA ARG A 114 -0.38 2.46 1.39
C ARG A 114 -1.61 3.29 1.68
N THR A 115 -2.17 3.16 2.88
CA THR A 115 -3.32 3.94 3.36
C THR A 115 -3.17 4.24 4.84
N PHE A 116 -3.80 5.32 5.31
CA PHE A 116 -3.75 5.75 6.72
C PHE A 116 -5.11 5.60 7.44
N ASP A 117 -6.10 5.03 6.76
CA ASP A 117 -7.48 4.94 7.25
C ASP A 117 -8.12 3.67 6.69
N ASP A 118 -8.83 2.91 7.52
CA ASP A 118 -9.40 1.62 7.15
C ASP A 118 -10.50 1.73 6.08
N ASP A 119 -11.31 2.80 6.12
CA ASP A 119 -12.35 3.03 5.11
C ASP A 119 -11.72 3.39 3.76
N MET A 120 -10.63 4.16 3.80
CA MET A 120 -9.83 4.47 2.62
C MET A 120 -9.22 3.20 2.02
N GLN A 121 -8.66 2.32 2.87
CA GLN A 121 -8.08 1.05 2.47
C GLN A 121 -9.09 0.20 1.70
N LYS A 122 -10.29 -0.02 2.28
CA LYS A 122 -11.37 -0.79 1.64
C LYS A 122 -11.76 -0.21 0.29
N LYS A 123 -11.97 1.12 0.23
CA LYS A 123 -12.32 1.81 -1.01
C LYS A 123 -11.25 1.67 -2.08
N VAL A 124 -9.97 1.76 -1.70
CA VAL A 124 -8.85 1.59 -2.63
C VAL A 124 -8.81 0.17 -3.18
N HIS A 125 -8.98 -0.85 -2.32
CA HIS A 125 -9.06 -2.26 -2.77
C HIS A 125 -10.19 -2.49 -3.78
N GLU A 126 -11.40 -2.03 -3.47
CA GLU A 126 -12.57 -2.11 -4.37
C GLU A 126 -12.30 -1.40 -5.71
N LYS A 127 -11.69 -0.21 -5.67
CA LYS A 127 -11.40 0.57 -6.87
C LYS A 127 -10.31 -0.05 -7.74
N ILE A 128 -9.28 -0.66 -7.14
CA ILE A 128 -8.25 -1.39 -7.88
C ILE A 128 -8.91 -2.54 -8.66
N THR A 129 -9.70 -3.36 -7.98
CA THR A 129 -10.39 -4.50 -8.58
C THR A 129 -11.31 -4.03 -9.71
N LEU A 130 -12.20 -3.10 -9.43
CA LEU A 130 -13.16 -2.58 -10.41
C LEU A 130 -12.45 -1.97 -11.64
N THR A 131 -11.39 -1.17 -11.42
CA THR A 131 -10.66 -0.52 -12.50
C THR A 131 -9.99 -1.55 -13.41
N ALA A 132 -9.31 -2.54 -12.83
CA ALA A 132 -8.62 -3.56 -13.59
C ALA A 132 -9.60 -4.42 -14.39
N GLU A 133 -10.67 -4.91 -13.76
CA GLU A 133 -11.69 -5.74 -14.40
C GLU A 133 -12.39 -5.00 -15.56
N LYS A 134 -12.83 -3.75 -15.34
CA LYS A 134 -13.57 -3.01 -16.35
C LYS A 134 -12.72 -2.56 -17.53
N ILE A 135 -11.46 -2.24 -17.32
CA ILE A 135 -10.53 -1.93 -18.42
C ILE A 135 -10.27 -3.21 -19.23
N ALA A 136 -10.01 -4.34 -18.59
CA ALA A 136 -9.80 -5.60 -19.30
C ALA A 136 -11.06 -6.02 -20.09
N GLU A 137 -12.23 -5.98 -19.46
CA GLU A 137 -13.52 -6.31 -20.08
C GLU A 137 -13.80 -5.45 -21.32
N SER A 138 -13.52 -4.15 -21.25
CA SER A 138 -13.74 -3.21 -22.36
C SER A 138 -12.95 -3.57 -23.63
N ALA A 139 -11.86 -4.30 -23.49
CA ALA A 139 -10.99 -4.74 -24.57
C ALA A 139 -11.16 -6.24 -24.90
N GLY A 140 -12.14 -6.93 -24.31
CA GLY A 140 -12.37 -8.35 -24.52
C GLY A 140 -11.43 -9.30 -23.75
N ALA A 141 -10.69 -8.76 -22.78
CA ALA A 141 -9.82 -9.50 -21.87
C ALA A 141 -10.48 -9.73 -20.50
N THR A 142 -9.79 -10.45 -19.62
CA THR A 142 -10.13 -10.56 -18.20
C THR A 142 -8.95 -10.11 -17.34
N ALA A 143 -9.25 -9.59 -16.15
CA ALA A 143 -8.26 -9.34 -15.11
C ALA A 143 -8.66 -10.06 -13.84
N GLU A 144 -7.75 -10.85 -13.28
CA GLU A 144 -7.89 -11.44 -11.96
C GLU A 144 -7.08 -10.62 -10.97
N VAL A 145 -7.74 -10.10 -9.94
CA VAL A 145 -7.11 -9.25 -8.93
C VAL A 145 -7.05 -9.98 -7.61
N ASN A 146 -5.86 -10.10 -7.05
CA ASN A 146 -5.61 -10.62 -5.72
C ASN A 146 -5.03 -9.52 -4.83
N ILE A 147 -5.76 -9.15 -3.77
CA ILE A 147 -5.29 -8.17 -2.78
C ILE A 147 -4.69 -8.93 -1.60
N LEU A 148 -3.45 -8.60 -1.26
CA LEU A 148 -2.68 -9.18 -0.17
C LEU A 148 -2.70 -8.19 1.00
N VAL A 149 -3.61 -8.36 1.94
CA VAL A 149 -3.66 -7.53 3.17
C VAL A 149 -2.55 -7.99 4.11
N MET A 150 -1.64 -7.10 4.49
CA MET A 150 -0.44 -7.45 5.28
C MET A 150 -0.45 -6.82 6.67
N TYR A 151 -0.29 -5.50 6.76
CA TYR A 151 -0.19 -4.79 8.04
C TYR A 151 -1.19 -3.63 8.10
N PRO A 152 -1.92 -3.46 9.22
CA PRO A 152 -2.79 -2.31 9.42
C PRO A 152 -1.98 -1.02 9.60
N ALA A 153 -2.66 0.12 9.59
CA ALA A 153 -2.03 1.40 9.92
C ALA A 153 -1.63 1.43 11.41
N THR A 154 -0.41 1.91 11.68
CA THR A 154 0.04 2.11 13.06
C THR A 154 -0.62 3.37 13.63
N VAL A 155 -1.54 3.18 14.57
CA VAL A 155 -2.29 4.26 15.21
C VAL A 155 -1.99 4.28 16.70
N ASN A 156 -1.22 5.28 17.16
CA ASN A 156 -0.86 5.43 18.55
C ASN A 156 -2.02 5.99 19.39
N HIS A 157 -2.29 5.36 20.53
CA HIS A 157 -3.31 5.81 21.46
C HIS A 157 -2.97 7.22 22.00
N THR A 158 -3.82 8.20 21.70
CA THR A 158 -3.52 9.63 21.90
C THR A 158 -3.16 9.97 23.35
N GLU A 159 -3.97 9.53 24.32
CA GLU A 159 -3.74 9.87 25.74
C GLU A 159 -2.49 9.17 26.29
N LEU A 160 -2.26 7.90 25.91
CA LEU A 160 -1.07 7.17 26.33
C LEU A 160 0.20 7.80 25.74
N THR A 161 0.17 8.21 24.47
CA THR A 161 1.26 8.93 23.83
C THR A 161 1.59 10.22 24.61
N ARG A 162 0.58 11.03 24.94
CA ARG A 162 0.78 12.28 25.71
C ARG A 162 1.40 12.01 27.09
N LYS A 163 0.95 10.97 27.78
CA LYS A 163 1.50 10.56 29.08
C LYS A 163 2.96 10.12 29.00
N MET A 164 3.39 9.56 27.85
CA MET A 164 4.75 9.09 27.65
C MET A 164 5.75 10.22 27.31
N VAL A 165 5.32 11.31 26.69
CA VAL A 165 6.21 12.40 26.23
C VAL A 165 7.18 12.90 27.30
N PRO A 166 6.78 13.14 28.56
CA PRO A 166 7.73 13.54 29.63
C PRO A 166 8.89 12.57 29.83
N SER A 167 8.67 11.27 29.57
CA SER A 167 9.74 10.26 29.67
C SER A 167 10.73 10.38 28.53
N LEU A 168 10.25 10.65 27.30
CA LEU A 168 11.10 10.93 26.14
C LEU A 168 11.97 12.17 26.42
N VAL A 169 11.35 13.25 26.93
CA VAL A 169 12.06 14.49 27.25
C VAL A 169 13.14 14.28 28.33
N ARG A 170 12.85 13.48 29.37
CA ARG A 170 13.86 13.14 30.37
C ARG A 170 15.06 12.37 29.78
N THR A 171 14.81 11.55 28.76
CA THR A 171 15.85 10.71 28.15
C THR A 171 16.69 11.47 27.14
N ALA A 172 16.08 12.23 26.24
CA ALA A 172 16.77 12.87 25.11
C ALA A 172 16.97 14.38 25.27
N GLY A 173 16.28 15.00 26.24
CA GLY A 173 16.21 16.45 26.38
C GLY A 173 15.13 17.07 25.45
N GLU A 174 14.51 18.16 25.90
CA GLU A 174 13.36 18.78 25.23
C GLU A 174 13.61 19.12 23.77
N LYS A 175 14.81 19.62 23.46
CA LYS A 175 15.19 20.00 22.07
C LYS A 175 15.31 18.82 21.11
N ASN A 176 15.46 17.61 21.62
CA ASN A 176 15.66 16.39 20.86
C ASN A 176 14.39 15.53 20.76
N VAL A 177 13.26 16.00 21.28
CA VAL A 177 11.98 15.29 21.18
C VAL A 177 11.07 16.06 20.22
N VAL A 178 10.75 15.44 19.09
CA VAL A 178 10.01 16.11 18.01
C VAL A 178 8.71 15.36 17.67
N VAL A 179 7.70 16.10 17.20
CA VAL A 179 6.48 15.49 16.67
C VAL A 179 6.72 15.09 15.23
N SER A 180 6.58 13.80 14.94
CA SER A 180 6.74 13.26 13.58
C SER A 180 5.55 13.64 12.69
N GLN A 181 5.81 13.82 11.40
CA GLN A 181 4.76 13.71 10.38
C GLN A 181 4.42 12.23 10.16
N PRO A 182 3.21 11.91 9.64
CA PRO A 182 2.90 10.55 9.22
C PRO A 182 3.88 10.11 8.12
N VAL A 183 4.23 8.82 8.11
CA VAL A 183 5.13 8.24 7.12
C VAL A 183 4.47 7.07 6.40
N THR A 184 4.81 6.89 5.12
CA THR A 184 4.25 5.81 4.30
C THR A 184 4.94 4.45 4.48
N MET A 185 5.91 4.38 5.38
CA MET A 185 6.47 3.11 5.84
C MET A 185 5.47 2.37 6.73
N ALA A 186 5.66 1.08 6.89
CA ALA A 186 4.84 0.24 7.75
C ALA A 186 5.63 -0.30 8.93
N GLU A 187 4.88 -0.80 9.91
CA GLU A 187 5.40 -1.36 11.15
C GLU A 187 4.64 -2.66 11.46
N ASP A 188 5.36 -3.72 11.77
CA ASP A 188 4.78 -5.02 12.15
C ASP A 188 4.27 -5.06 13.61
N PHE A 189 4.53 -4.00 14.37
CA PHE A 189 3.96 -3.76 15.71
C PHE A 189 2.51 -3.26 15.65
N SER A 190 1.97 -2.95 14.47
CA SER A 190 0.63 -2.40 14.25
C SER A 190 -0.50 -3.42 14.42
#